data_353539aa9cbe6ebadd607357b0669232
#
_entry.id   353539aa9cbe6ebadd607357b0669232
#
_cell.length_a   1.000
_cell.length_b   1.000
_cell.length_c   1.000
_cell.angle_alpha   90.00
_cell.angle_beta   90.00
_cell.angle_gamma   90.00
#
_symmetry.space_group_name_H-M   'P 1'
#
loop_
_entity.id
_entity.type
_entity.pdbx_description
1 polymer ?
#
loop_
_entity_poly.entity_id
_entity_poly.type
_entity_poly.pdbx_seq_one_letter_code
_entity_poly.pdbx_strand_id
1 'polypeptide(L)'
;RHFDKGTKRRPGKESNDLTNERKRTVRKLRKVKDGAEKAALVARLKAIEQERAAFPSGDEMDGSYRRLKYIRYADDFILGVIGSKEDAQRIKEDIKSFLSASLALELSEEKTLITHTGKSAKFLGYEITVTRNNHQRRDVQGRLRRTYGKRVRLNVSMATLRDKLLEYGAMEIKLRNGKEVWKPKCRSGLIFNDDLEILDRYNRETVGFCNYYLIANNCVVLHNFRYIMEYSMYKTFAGKYRSTVRKINKKYRCNKLFTVKYEQKGVIKFRTFYKTSFKRRTTAFNGSCDIEPYSIADVSRTNLTDRLKAEKCE
;
A
#
# COMPACT_ATOMS: atom_id res chain seq x y z
N ARG A 1 18.66 -18.73 6.80
CA ARG A 1 19.61 -18.17 7.80
C ARG A 1 21.04 -18.04 7.26
N HIS A 2 21.49 -18.89 6.34
CA HIS A 2 22.85 -18.87 5.80
C HIS A 2 23.15 -17.71 4.82
N PHE A 3 22.14 -17.03 4.28
CA PHE A 3 22.31 -15.92 3.36
C PHE A 3 22.65 -14.59 4.05
N ASP A 4 22.16 -14.37 5.25
CA ASP A 4 22.37 -13.12 6.00
C ASP A 4 23.84 -12.99 6.43
N LYS A 5 24.51 -11.88 6.03
CA LYS A 5 25.93 -11.60 6.36
C LYS A 5 26.05 -10.17 6.91
N GLY A 6 27.03 -9.98 7.80
CA GLY A 6 27.38 -8.69 8.39
C GLY A 6 26.30 -8.13 9.33
N THR A 7 26.65 -7.25 10.24
CA THR A 7 25.73 -6.57 11.15
C THR A 7 25.31 -5.22 10.63
N LYS A 8 26.21 -4.49 9.96
CA LYS A 8 26.01 -3.15 9.39
C LYS A 8 26.70 -3.05 8.05
N ARG A 9 26.16 -2.24 7.14
CA ARG A 9 26.85 -1.86 5.91
C ARG A 9 28.10 -1.04 6.21
N ARG A 10 29.13 -1.19 5.41
CA ARG A 10 30.30 -0.29 5.43
C ARG A 10 29.84 1.13 5.09
N PRO A 11 30.45 2.17 5.69
CA PRO A 11 30.19 3.54 5.27
C PRO A 11 30.60 3.72 3.80
N GLY A 12 29.78 4.46 3.05
CA GLY A 12 30.16 4.87 1.69
C GLY A 12 31.40 5.76 1.74
N LYS A 13 32.30 5.61 0.78
CA LYS A 13 33.60 6.36 0.74
C LYS A 13 33.36 7.86 0.89
N GLU A 14 32.53 8.44 0.02
CA GLU A 14 32.21 9.87 0.02
C GLU A 14 31.58 10.34 1.34
N SER A 15 30.62 9.58 1.88
CA SER A 15 30.00 9.89 3.18
C SER A 15 30.98 9.82 4.34
N ASN A 16 31.98 8.93 4.26
CA ASN A 16 33.00 8.79 5.28
C ASN A 16 34.00 9.96 5.21
N ASP A 17 34.44 10.36 4.01
CA ASP A 17 35.36 11.47 3.79
C ASP A 17 34.74 12.80 4.29
N LEU A 18 33.50 13.09 3.92
CA LEU A 18 32.77 14.24 4.44
C LEU A 18 32.53 14.19 5.96
N THR A 19 32.36 12.98 6.52
CA THR A 19 32.26 12.82 7.97
C THR A 19 33.56 13.14 8.68
N ASN A 20 34.69 12.74 8.10
CA ASN A 20 36.03 13.03 8.64
C ASN A 20 36.37 14.51 8.50
N GLU A 21 36.04 15.13 7.36
CA GLU A 21 36.20 16.58 7.16
C GLU A 21 35.36 17.36 8.19
N ARG A 22 34.12 16.99 8.39
CA ARG A 22 33.26 17.58 9.44
C ARG A 22 33.89 17.50 10.82
N LYS A 23 34.45 16.34 11.19
CA LYS A 23 35.13 16.15 12.49
C LYS A 23 36.33 17.07 12.61
N ARG A 24 37.15 17.19 11.54
CA ARG A 24 38.30 18.11 11.50
C ARG A 24 37.84 19.57 11.66
N THR A 25 36.86 19.99 10.92
CA THR A 25 36.32 21.36 10.98
C THR A 25 35.73 21.70 12.35
N VAL A 26 34.98 20.77 12.97
CA VAL A 26 34.49 20.95 14.36
C VAL A 26 35.62 21.07 15.38
N ARG A 27 36.70 20.29 15.21
CA ARG A 27 37.90 20.40 16.07
C ARG A 27 38.58 21.76 15.93
N LYS A 28 38.71 22.28 14.68
CA LYS A 28 39.24 23.63 14.42
C LYS A 28 38.33 24.69 15.06
N LEU A 29 37.01 24.62 14.87
CA LEU A 29 36.07 25.57 15.42
C LEU A 29 36.17 25.73 16.94
N ARG A 30 36.45 24.64 17.66
CA ARG A 30 36.64 24.67 19.12
C ARG A 30 37.91 25.41 19.59
N LYS A 31 38.90 25.55 18.70
CA LYS A 31 40.20 26.16 19.02
C LYS A 31 40.28 27.64 18.62
N VAL A 32 39.46 28.07 17.67
CA VAL A 32 39.46 29.43 17.12
C VAL A 32 38.70 30.37 18.04
N LYS A 33 39.37 31.51 18.37
CA LYS A 33 38.80 32.61 19.17
C LYS A 33 38.33 33.76 18.29
N ASP A 34 38.90 33.91 17.10
CA ASP A 34 38.57 35.01 16.18
C ASP A 34 37.19 34.84 15.57
N GLY A 35 36.41 35.93 15.55
CA GLY A 35 35.04 35.97 15.10
C GLY A 35 34.83 35.72 13.60
N ALA A 36 35.73 36.25 12.77
CA ALA A 36 35.67 36.10 11.32
C ALA A 36 35.98 34.67 10.87
N GLU A 37 37.07 34.09 11.41
CA GLU A 37 37.45 32.71 11.15
C GLU A 37 36.40 31.71 11.65
N LYS A 38 35.78 32.01 12.81
CA LYS A 38 34.69 31.21 13.37
C LYS A 38 33.45 31.21 12.44
N ALA A 39 33.08 32.35 11.86
CA ALA A 39 32.00 32.45 10.91
C ALA A 39 32.27 31.64 9.63
N ALA A 40 33.52 31.70 9.09
CA ALA A 40 33.91 30.91 7.93
C ALA A 40 33.80 29.40 8.19
N LEU A 41 34.28 28.94 9.34
CA LEU A 41 34.20 27.52 9.73
C LEU A 41 32.76 27.05 9.92
N VAL A 42 31.87 27.90 10.46
CA VAL A 42 30.42 27.59 10.57
C VAL A 42 29.79 27.49 9.18
N ALA A 43 30.13 28.39 8.25
CA ALA A 43 29.66 28.31 6.87
C ALA A 43 30.14 27.00 6.18
N ARG A 44 31.40 26.63 6.37
CA ARG A 44 31.94 25.36 5.86
C ARG A 44 31.22 24.15 6.45
N LEU A 45 30.94 24.16 7.76
CA LEU A 45 30.16 23.06 8.40
C LEU A 45 28.76 22.92 7.79
N LYS A 46 28.07 24.03 7.49
CA LYS A 46 26.77 24.00 6.84
C LYS A 46 26.87 23.41 5.43
N ALA A 47 27.90 23.78 4.66
CA ALA A 47 28.15 23.21 3.33
C ALA A 47 28.40 21.69 3.40
N ILE A 48 29.29 21.24 4.29
CA ILE A 48 29.56 19.80 4.49
C ILE A 48 28.28 19.05 4.88
N GLU A 49 27.42 19.61 5.72
CA GLU A 49 26.14 18.98 6.11
C GLU A 49 25.18 18.86 4.93
N GLN A 50 25.14 19.85 4.04
CA GLN A 50 24.35 19.79 2.80
C GLN A 50 24.91 18.72 1.85
N GLU A 51 26.22 18.71 1.61
CA GLU A 51 26.87 17.71 0.76
C GLU A 51 26.66 16.29 1.30
N ARG A 52 26.87 16.08 2.62
CA ARG A 52 26.60 14.77 3.26
C ARG A 52 25.15 14.29 3.11
N ALA A 53 24.23 15.20 3.06
CA ALA A 53 22.83 14.85 2.88
C ALA A 53 22.50 14.38 1.44
N ALA A 54 23.34 14.67 0.45
CA ALA A 54 23.19 14.19 -0.93
C ALA A 54 23.60 12.72 -1.09
N PHE A 55 24.54 12.22 -0.26
CA PHE A 55 25.09 10.86 -0.40
C PHE A 55 24.48 9.86 0.59
N PRO A 56 24.30 8.58 0.21
CA PRO A 56 23.91 7.52 1.14
C PRO A 56 25.01 7.30 2.20
N SER A 57 24.61 7.12 3.46
CA SER A 57 25.56 6.93 4.58
C SER A 57 26.29 5.58 4.53
N GLY A 58 25.70 4.56 3.91
CA GLY A 58 26.28 3.24 3.75
C GLY A 58 26.50 2.91 2.29
N ASP A 59 27.53 2.11 2.01
CA ASP A 59 27.78 1.59 0.68
C ASP A 59 26.64 0.68 0.23
N GLU A 60 26.01 1.01 -0.91
CA GLU A 60 24.91 0.22 -1.46
C GLU A 60 25.39 -1.09 -2.08
N MET A 61 26.66 -1.12 -2.53
CA MET A 61 27.29 -2.27 -3.18
C MET A 61 28.15 -3.10 -2.22
N ASP A 62 28.00 -2.88 -0.91
CA ASP A 62 28.76 -3.64 0.10
C ASP A 62 28.44 -5.14 0.05
N GLY A 63 29.33 -5.92 -0.56
CA GLY A 63 29.22 -7.38 -0.65
C GLY A 63 29.32 -8.13 0.69
N SER A 64 29.78 -7.44 1.76
CA SER A 64 29.85 -8.01 3.11
C SER A 64 28.52 -7.93 3.87
N TYR A 65 27.54 -7.18 3.35
CA TYR A 65 26.24 -7.03 3.97
C TYR A 65 25.13 -7.61 3.08
N ARG A 66 24.55 -8.72 3.50
CA ARG A 66 23.46 -9.41 2.80
C ARG A 66 22.31 -9.67 3.72
N ARG A 67 21.08 -9.53 3.21
CA ARG A 67 19.84 -9.83 3.94
C ARG A 67 18.81 -10.45 3.02
N LEU A 68 18.10 -11.45 3.55
CA LEU A 68 16.94 -12.07 2.96
C LEU A 68 15.76 -11.94 3.91
N LYS A 69 14.66 -11.39 3.42
CA LYS A 69 13.37 -11.37 4.11
C LYS A 69 12.34 -12.06 3.26
N TYR A 70 11.59 -12.94 3.87
CA TYR A 70 10.55 -13.75 3.25
C TYR A 70 9.21 -13.44 3.90
N ILE A 71 8.19 -13.24 3.08
CA ILE A 71 6.80 -13.07 3.49
C ILE A 71 5.95 -13.95 2.58
N ARG A 72 5.06 -14.73 3.16
CA ARG A 72 4.13 -15.61 2.45
C ARG A 72 2.69 -15.31 2.88
N TYR A 73 1.79 -15.39 1.95
CA TYR A 73 0.35 -15.38 2.18
C TYR A 73 -0.30 -16.42 1.26
N ALA A 74 -0.82 -17.51 1.84
CA ALA A 74 -1.30 -18.67 1.09
C ALA A 74 -0.25 -19.19 0.08
N ASP A 75 -0.57 -19.14 -1.21
CA ASP A 75 0.32 -19.56 -2.30
C ASP A 75 1.27 -18.46 -2.78
N ASP A 76 0.93 -17.20 -2.49
CA ASP A 76 1.73 -16.05 -2.88
C ASP A 76 2.87 -15.79 -1.89
N PHE A 77 4.06 -15.47 -2.40
CA PHE A 77 5.18 -15.06 -1.58
C PHE A 77 5.98 -13.90 -2.20
N ILE A 78 6.66 -13.16 -1.35
CA ILE A 78 7.60 -12.11 -1.75
C ILE A 78 8.89 -12.22 -0.95
N LEU A 79 10.01 -12.02 -1.65
CA LEU A 79 11.35 -12.05 -1.08
C LEU A 79 12.00 -10.67 -1.24
N GLY A 80 12.45 -10.10 -0.14
CA GLY A 80 13.27 -8.90 -0.14
C GLY A 80 14.75 -9.29 0.01
N VAL A 81 15.54 -9.06 -1.05
CA VAL A 81 16.96 -9.43 -1.09
C VAL A 81 17.82 -8.16 -1.05
N ILE A 82 18.76 -8.11 -0.12
CA ILE A 82 19.89 -7.19 -0.16
C ILE A 82 21.11 -8.01 -0.58
N GLY A 83 21.50 -7.88 -1.85
CA GLY A 83 22.55 -8.66 -2.50
C GLY A 83 22.65 -8.31 -3.97
N SER A 84 23.43 -9.09 -4.72
CA SER A 84 23.57 -8.94 -6.16
C SER A 84 22.36 -9.53 -6.91
N LYS A 85 22.29 -9.28 -8.22
CA LYS A 85 21.28 -9.91 -9.08
C LYS A 85 21.49 -11.42 -9.17
N GLU A 86 22.74 -11.85 -9.21
CA GLU A 86 23.11 -13.28 -9.21
C GLU A 86 22.66 -13.98 -7.91
N ASP A 87 22.79 -13.31 -6.75
CA ASP A 87 22.26 -13.83 -5.50
C ASP A 87 20.74 -14.06 -5.58
N ALA A 88 20.00 -13.12 -6.17
CA ALA A 88 18.54 -13.25 -6.32
C ALA A 88 18.18 -14.36 -7.31
N GLN A 89 18.96 -14.55 -8.38
CA GLN A 89 18.77 -15.66 -9.33
C GLN A 89 19.01 -17.01 -8.66
N ARG A 90 20.11 -17.14 -7.91
CA ARG A 90 20.40 -18.37 -7.16
C ARG A 90 19.29 -18.72 -6.18
N ILE A 91 18.79 -17.74 -5.42
CA ILE A 91 17.67 -17.95 -4.50
C ILE A 91 16.42 -18.43 -5.24
N LYS A 92 16.13 -17.87 -6.43
CA LYS A 92 14.98 -18.31 -7.25
C LYS A 92 15.14 -19.77 -7.68
N GLU A 93 16.35 -20.17 -8.10
CA GLU A 93 16.66 -21.54 -8.52
C GLU A 93 16.59 -22.52 -7.33
N ASP A 94 17.13 -22.12 -6.17
CA ASP A 94 17.05 -22.93 -4.93
C ASP A 94 15.60 -23.18 -4.52
N ILE A 95 14.75 -22.15 -4.60
CA ILE A 95 13.31 -22.28 -4.32
C ILE A 95 12.63 -23.20 -5.34
N LYS A 96 12.92 -23.05 -6.63
CA LYS A 96 12.38 -23.89 -7.69
C LYS A 96 12.73 -25.36 -7.43
N SER A 97 14.00 -25.63 -7.15
CA SER A 97 14.48 -26.99 -6.86
C SER A 97 13.85 -27.56 -5.61
N PHE A 98 13.72 -26.76 -4.55
CA PHE A 98 13.07 -27.21 -3.30
C PHE A 98 11.59 -27.55 -3.52
N LEU A 99 10.84 -26.69 -4.21
CA LEU A 99 9.42 -26.91 -4.47
C LEU A 99 9.20 -28.18 -5.30
N SER A 100 10.01 -28.39 -6.33
CA SER A 100 9.92 -29.58 -7.18
C SER A 100 10.32 -30.85 -6.43
N ALA A 101 11.48 -30.85 -5.76
CA ALA A 101 12.02 -32.06 -5.14
C ALA A 101 11.30 -32.46 -3.84
N SER A 102 10.90 -31.47 -3.00
CA SER A 102 10.36 -31.74 -1.68
C SER A 102 8.83 -31.70 -1.61
N LEU A 103 8.18 -30.95 -2.50
CA LEU A 103 6.73 -30.72 -2.44
C LEU A 103 5.99 -31.12 -3.73
N ALA A 104 6.71 -31.58 -4.77
CA ALA A 104 6.16 -31.89 -6.08
C ALA A 104 5.31 -30.73 -6.66
N LEU A 105 5.73 -29.46 -6.38
CA LEU A 105 5.07 -28.25 -6.85
C LEU A 105 5.92 -27.56 -7.91
N GLU A 106 5.26 -27.03 -8.94
CA GLU A 106 5.92 -26.24 -9.98
C GLU A 106 5.84 -24.74 -9.67
N LEU A 107 6.98 -24.06 -9.81
CA LEU A 107 7.06 -22.61 -9.69
C LEU A 107 6.67 -21.96 -11.03
N SER A 108 5.64 -21.13 -11.05
CA SER A 108 5.29 -20.35 -12.24
C SER A 108 6.39 -19.34 -12.57
N GLU A 109 7.12 -19.57 -13.65
CA GLU A 109 8.21 -18.69 -14.08
C GLU A 109 7.72 -17.31 -14.55
N GLU A 110 6.57 -17.29 -15.20
CA GLU A 110 5.94 -16.05 -15.70
C GLU A 110 5.53 -15.11 -14.54
N LYS A 111 5.11 -15.66 -13.40
CA LYS A 111 4.68 -14.88 -12.23
C LYS A 111 5.83 -14.60 -11.27
N THR A 112 6.86 -15.42 -11.25
CA THR A 112 8.01 -15.28 -10.34
C THR A 112 9.10 -14.45 -10.96
N LEU A 113 9.02 -13.12 -10.78
CA LEU A 113 9.91 -12.14 -11.39
C LEU A 113 10.93 -11.61 -10.38
N ILE A 114 12.17 -11.43 -10.84
CA ILE A 114 13.21 -10.69 -10.10
C ILE A 114 13.08 -9.23 -10.47
N THR A 115 12.62 -8.40 -9.54
CA THR A 115 12.36 -6.98 -9.76
C THR A 115 13.34 -6.13 -8.96
N HIS A 116 14.06 -5.23 -9.62
CA HIS A 116 14.88 -4.27 -8.94
C HIS A 116 14.03 -3.30 -8.10
N THR A 117 14.46 -2.96 -6.88
CA THR A 117 13.71 -2.15 -5.91
C THR A 117 13.31 -0.76 -6.39
N GLY A 118 13.92 -0.25 -7.47
CA GLY A 118 13.52 0.99 -8.15
C GLY A 118 12.31 0.84 -9.06
N LYS A 119 11.92 -0.39 -9.41
CA LYS A 119 10.70 -0.73 -10.15
C LYS A 119 9.67 -1.26 -9.18
N SER A 120 8.39 -1.31 -9.59
CA SER A 120 7.33 -1.86 -8.75
C SER A 120 7.25 -3.37 -8.88
N ALA A 121 7.17 -4.07 -7.74
CA ALA A 121 6.82 -5.48 -7.65
C ALA A 121 5.35 -5.59 -7.23
N LYS A 122 4.59 -6.47 -7.89
CA LYS A 122 3.19 -6.70 -7.55
C LYS A 122 3.10 -7.83 -6.51
N PHE A 123 2.36 -7.59 -5.43
CA PHE A 123 2.07 -8.59 -4.41
C PHE A 123 0.74 -8.27 -3.73
N LEU A 124 -0.17 -9.23 -3.68
CA LEU A 124 -1.51 -9.07 -3.08
C LEU A 124 -2.26 -7.82 -3.58
N GLY A 125 -2.22 -7.55 -4.87
CA GLY A 125 -2.88 -6.38 -5.46
C GLY A 125 -2.22 -5.03 -5.20
N TYR A 126 -1.11 -4.99 -4.43
CA TYR A 126 -0.30 -3.81 -4.20
C TYR A 126 0.90 -3.74 -5.14
N GLU A 127 1.32 -2.53 -5.46
CA GLU A 127 2.61 -2.23 -6.06
C GLU A 127 3.60 -1.85 -4.96
N ILE A 128 4.62 -2.69 -4.79
CA ILE A 128 5.65 -2.51 -3.76
C ILE A 128 6.87 -1.87 -4.40
N THR A 129 7.30 -0.74 -3.87
CA THR A 129 8.50 -0.03 -4.29
C THR A 129 9.33 0.38 -3.08
N VAL A 130 10.62 0.66 -3.31
CA VAL A 130 11.49 1.24 -2.28
C VAL A 130 11.84 2.66 -2.68
N THR A 131 11.58 3.61 -1.79
CA THR A 131 11.89 5.02 -2.06
C THR A 131 13.40 5.24 -2.15
N ARG A 132 13.82 5.89 -3.22
CA ARG A 132 15.19 6.35 -3.44
C ARG A 132 15.24 7.88 -3.48
N ASN A 133 14.76 8.50 -2.42
CA ASN A 133 14.64 9.95 -2.39
C ASN A 133 15.74 10.54 -1.49
N ASN A 134 16.49 11.50 -2.02
CA ASN A 134 17.49 12.27 -1.31
C ASN A 134 16.96 13.59 -0.75
N HIS A 135 15.62 13.79 -0.71
CA HIS A 135 15.06 15.02 -0.15
C HIS A 135 15.47 15.20 1.31
N GLN A 136 15.90 16.40 1.59
CA GLN A 136 16.28 16.85 2.91
C GLN A 136 15.12 17.59 3.54
N ARG A 137 14.88 17.35 4.81
CA ARG A 137 13.92 18.10 5.63
C ARG A 137 14.57 18.50 6.94
N ARG A 138 14.23 19.67 7.44
CA ARG A 138 14.60 20.05 8.79
C ARG A 138 13.68 19.34 9.78
N ASP A 139 14.25 18.77 10.84
CA ASP A 139 13.49 18.24 11.96
C ASP A 139 13.00 19.40 12.86
N VAL A 140 12.24 19.05 13.89
CA VAL A 140 11.70 20.02 14.87
C VAL A 140 12.80 20.85 15.54
N GLN A 141 14.04 20.33 15.58
CA GLN A 141 15.21 21.00 16.14
C GLN A 141 16.02 21.77 15.08
N GLY A 142 15.48 21.94 13.87
CA GLY A 142 16.14 22.64 12.76
C GLY A 142 17.28 21.89 12.08
N ARG A 143 17.55 20.62 12.45
CA ARG A 143 18.61 19.81 11.89
C ARG A 143 18.21 19.26 10.53
N LEU A 144 19.10 19.36 9.55
CA LEU A 144 18.91 18.74 8.23
C LEU A 144 18.94 17.22 8.38
N ARG A 145 17.85 16.56 8.02
CA ARG A 145 17.77 15.10 7.95
C ARG A 145 17.25 14.67 6.59
N ARG A 146 17.75 13.55 6.10
CA ARG A 146 17.15 12.88 4.95
C ARG A 146 15.78 12.36 5.35
N THR A 147 14.78 12.66 4.54
CA THR A 147 13.48 12.06 4.67
C THR A 147 13.41 10.85 3.76
N TYR A 148 12.99 9.71 4.28
CA TYR A 148 12.45 8.58 3.49
C TYR A 148 13.37 7.80 2.55
N GLY A 149 14.68 7.91 2.63
CA GLY A 149 15.56 6.99 1.91
C GLY A 149 15.29 5.53 2.31
N LYS A 150 15.10 4.66 1.32
CA LYS A 150 15.00 3.19 1.50
C LYS A 150 13.80 2.69 2.32
N ARG A 151 12.69 3.42 2.31
CA ARG A 151 11.44 2.92 2.89
C ARG A 151 10.63 2.16 1.85
N VAL A 152 10.09 1.03 2.24
CA VAL A 152 9.12 0.28 1.46
C VAL A 152 7.83 1.09 1.37
N ARG A 153 7.29 1.20 0.16
CA ARG A 153 5.99 1.82 -0.12
C ARG A 153 5.07 0.79 -0.72
N LEU A 154 3.85 0.79 -0.23
CA LEU A 154 2.74 0.04 -0.79
C LEU A 154 1.86 1.03 -1.54
N ASN A 155 1.67 0.84 -2.83
CA ASN A 155 0.81 1.70 -3.64
C ASN A 155 -0.30 0.88 -4.29
N VAL A 156 -1.39 1.53 -4.58
CA VAL A 156 -2.47 0.98 -5.42
C VAL A 156 -2.28 1.54 -6.82
N SER A 157 -2.29 0.69 -7.85
CA SER A 157 -2.21 1.15 -9.22
C SER A 157 -3.56 1.67 -9.72
N MET A 158 -3.51 2.62 -10.65
CA MET A 158 -4.74 3.09 -11.31
C MET A 158 -5.39 1.99 -12.14
N ALA A 159 -4.58 1.06 -12.67
CA ALA A 159 -5.09 -0.11 -13.38
C ALA A 159 -5.96 -0.99 -12.45
N THR A 160 -5.53 -1.23 -11.21
CA THR A 160 -6.30 -2.00 -10.22
C THR A 160 -7.68 -1.35 -9.95
N LEU A 161 -7.73 -0.02 -9.84
CA LEU A 161 -9.00 0.70 -9.67
C LEU A 161 -9.88 0.54 -10.91
N ARG A 162 -9.29 0.73 -12.10
CA ARG A 162 -9.96 0.62 -13.40
C ARG A 162 -10.59 -0.74 -13.59
N ASP A 163 -9.79 -1.77 -13.43
CA ASP A 163 -10.21 -3.14 -13.69
C ASP A 163 -11.33 -3.56 -12.72
N LYS A 164 -11.22 -3.15 -11.44
CA LYS A 164 -12.27 -3.44 -10.45
C LYS A 164 -13.57 -2.68 -10.71
N LEU A 165 -13.51 -1.43 -11.16
CA LEU A 165 -14.71 -0.65 -11.54
C LEU A 165 -15.40 -1.20 -12.78
N LEU A 166 -14.63 -1.74 -13.74
CA LEU A 166 -15.15 -2.43 -14.91
C LEU A 166 -15.79 -3.77 -14.52
N GLU A 167 -15.14 -4.56 -13.67
CA GLU A 167 -15.65 -5.82 -13.14
C GLU A 167 -17.00 -5.62 -12.42
N TYR A 168 -17.14 -4.56 -11.63
CA TYR A 168 -18.40 -4.21 -10.99
C TYR A 168 -19.46 -3.65 -11.97
N GLY A 169 -19.10 -3.39 -13.22
CA GLY A 169 -19.98 -2.76 -14.18
C GLY A 169 -20.38 -1.32 -13.83
N ALA A 170 -19.61 -0.69 -12.93
CA ALA A 170 -19.90 0.65 -12.44
C ALA A 170 -19.33 1.77 -13.33
N MET A 171 -18.50 1.42 -14.30
CA MET A 171 -17.75 2.36 -15.13
C MET A 171 -17.75 1.93 -16.60
N GLU A 172 -17.69 2.92 -17.49
CA GLU A 172 -17.34 2.79 -18.90
C GLU A 172 -16.12 3.65 -19.22
N ILE A 173 -15.30 3.22 -20.15
CA ILE A 173 -14.16 3.99 -20.64
C ILE A 173 -14.57 4.63 -21.97
N LYS A 174 -14.39 5.95 -22.06
CA LYS A 174 -14.56 6.72 -23.30
C LYS A 174 -13.23 7.35 -23.71
N LEU A 175 -12.92 7.31 -24.96
CA LEU A 175 -11.75 8.01 -25.50
C LEU A 175 -12.15 9.47 -25.82
N ARG A 176 -11.37 10.42 -25.29
CA ARG A 176 -11.49 11.82 -25.63
C ARG A 176 -10.09 12.39 -25.91
N ASN A 177 -9.88 12.88 -27.11
CA ASN A 177 -8.58 13.38 -27.56
C ASN A 177 -7.44 12.37 -27.33
N GLY A 178 -7.67 11.09 -27.63
CA GLY A 178 -6.69 10.01 -27.44
C GLY A 178 -6.44 9.59 -25.98
N LYS A 179 -7.14 10.19 -25.00
CA LYS A 179 -7.00 9.87 -23.58
C LYS A 179 -8.23 9.12 -23.04
N GLU A 180 -7.99 8.14 -22.19
CA GLU A 180 -9.06 7.44 -21.48
C GLU A 180 -9.75 8.37 -20.48
N VAL A 181 -11.06 8.47 -20.58
CA VAL A 181 -11.91 9.19 -19.63
C VAL A 181 -12.86 8.20 -18.99
N TRP A 182 -12.78 8.07 -17.70
CA TRP A 182 -13.62 7.18 -16.90
C TRP A 182 -14.98 7.83 -16.65
N LYS A 183 -16.03 7.14 -17.04
CA LYS A 183 -17.40 7.62 -16.83
C LYS A 183 -18.21 6.61 -16.03
N PRO A 184 -18.90 7.06 -14.96
CA PRO A 184 -19.82 6.20 -14.22
C PRO A 184 -20.90 5.65 -15.15
N LYS A 185 -21.26 4.38 -15.00
CA LYS A 185 -22.27 3.67 -15.77
C LYS A 185 -23.43 3.23 -14.87
N CYS A 186 -24.64 3.23 -15.39
CA CYS A 186 -25.80 2.60 -14.73
C CYS A 186 -25.61 1.08 -14.72
N ARG A 187 -25.85 0.44 -13.58
CA ARG A 187 -25.86 -1.03 -13.45
C ARG A 187 -27.27 -1.53 -13.65
N SER A 188 -27.62 -1.79 -14.91
CA SER A 188 -28.98 -2.19 -15.32
C SER A 188 -29.51 -3.43 -14.58
N GLY A 189 -28.66 -4.39 -14.28
CA GLY A 189 -29.03 -5.58 -13.51
C GLY A 189 -29.51 -5.32 -12.08
N LEU A 190 -29.27 -4.09 -11.53
CA LEU A 190 -29.72 -3.75 -10.18
C LEU A 190 -31.01 -2.90 -10.14
N ILE A 191 -31.53 -2.44 -11.27
CA ILE A 191 -32.67 -1.51 -11.28
C ILE A 191 -33.97 -2.14 -10.75
N PHE A 192 -34.09 -3.45 -10.79
CA PHE A 192 -35.26 -4.19 -10.30
C PHE A 192 -35.17 -4.53 -8.80
N ASN A 193 -34.01 -4.35 -8.18
CA ASN A 193 -33.81 -4.59 -6.76
C ASN A 193 -34.47 -3.47 -5.91
N ASP A 194 -34.70 -3.76 -4.62
CA ASP A 194 -35.12 -2.73 -3.69
C ASP A 194 -34.07 -1.64 -3.50
N ASP A 195 -34.50 -0.45 -3.08
CA ASP A 195 -33.61 0.72 -2.87
C ASP A 195 -32.51 0.43 -1.84
N LEU A 196 -32.86 -0.27 -0.76
CA LEU A 196 -31.92 -0.65 0.27
C LEU A 196 -30.90 -1.66 -0.26
N GLU A 197 -31.34 -2.66 -1.02
CA GLU A 197 -30.46 -3.65 -1.63
C GLU A 197 -29.48 -3.03 -2.61
N ILE A 198 -29.96 -2.09 -3.45
CA ILE A 198 -29.07 -1.35 -4.38
C ILE A 198 -28.00 -0.60 -3.59
N LEU A 199 -28.42 0.17 -2.57
CA LEU A 199 -27.50 0.95 -1.75
C LEU A 199 -26.50 0.05 -1.00
N ASP A 200 -26.97 -1.05 -0.41
CA ASP A 200 -26.11 -1.98 0.34
C ASP A 200 -25.14 -2.73 -0.57
N ARG A 201 -25.51 -3.05 -1.79
CA ARG A 201 -24.61 -3.62 -2.78
C ARG A 201 -23.45 -2.67 -3.10
N TYR A 202 -23.76 -1.40 -3.42
CA TYR A 202 -22.76 -0.38 -3.65
C TYR A 202 -21.89 -0.12 -2.41
N ASN A 203 -22.48 -0.10 -1.22
CA ASN A 203 -21.76 0.07 0.03
C ASN A 203 -20.76 -1.08 0.28
N ARG A 204 -21.22 -2.33 0.20
CA ARG A 204 -20.36 -3.51 0.43
C ARG A 204 -19.15 -3.51 -0.49
N GLU A 205 -19.37 -3.29 -1.79
CA GLU A 205 -18.30 -3.25 -2.79
C GLU A 205 -17.34 -2.08 -2.55
N THR A 206 -17.88 -0.89 -2.23
CA THR A 206 -17.04 0.30 -1.99
C THR A 206 -16.25 0.18 -0.68
N VAL A 207 -16.90 -0.25 0.40
CA VAL A 207 -16.26 -0.42 1.71
C VAL A 207 -15.19 -1.50 1.66
N GLY A 208 -15.50 -2.65 1.05
CA GLY A 208 -14.56 -3.76 0.94
C GLY A 208 -13.28 -3.35 0.21
N PHE A 209 -13.43 -2.75 -0.97
CA PHE A 209 -12.30 -2.27 -1.75
C PHE A 209 -11.50 -1.18 -1.02
N CYS A 210 -12.18 -0.17 -0.49
CA CYS A 210 -11.52 0.93 0.19
C CYS A 210 -10.79 0.47 1.46
N ASN A 211 -11.41 -0.37 2.28
CA ASN A 211 -10.78 -0.87 3.52
C ASN A 211 -9.54 -1.70 3.23
N TYR A 212 -9.57 -2.53 2.19
CA TYR A 212 -8.41 -3.30 1.77
C TYR A 212 -7.21 -2.40 1.44
N TYR A 213 -7.42 -1.31 0.70
CA TYR A 213 -6.35 -0.43 0.23
C TYR A 213 -6.06 0.78 1.14
N LEU A 214 -6.69 0.92 2.30
CA LEU A 214 -6.46 2.04 3.23
C LEU A 214 -5.04 2.10 3.80
N ILE A 215 -4.30 0.99 3.81
CA ILE A 215 -2.89 0.95 4.24
C ILE A 215 -1.93 1.47 3.18
N ALA A 216 -2.39 1.64 1.94
CA ALA A 216 -1.55 2.13 0.84
C ALA A 216 -1.02 3.55 1.10
N ASN A 217 0.20 3.82 0.66
CA ASN A 217 0.80 5.15 0.77
C ASN A 217 0.06 6.21 -0.05
N ASN A 218 -0.54 5.79 -1.17
CA ASN A 218 -1.33 6.63 -2.06
C ASN A 218 -2.85 6.42 -1.92
N CYS A 219 -3.33 6.05 -0.71
CA CYS A 219 -4.76 5.76 -0.48
C CYS A 219 -5.71 6.91 -0.89
N VAL A 220 -5.20 8.12 -1.09
CA VAL A 220 -5.97 9.25 -1.63
C VAL A 220 -6.60 8.93 -2.99
N VAL A 221 -6.00 8.06 -3.81
CA VAL A 221 -6.57 7.64 -5.10
C VAL A 221 -7.92 6.92 -4.96
N LEU A 222 -8.24 6.39 -3.78
CA LEU A 222 -9.52 5.78 -3.47
C LEU A 222 -10.70 6.76 -3.58
N HIS A 223 -10.45 8.07 -3.51
CA HIS A 223 -11.46 9.07 -3.80
C HIS A 223 -12.03 8.93 -5.21
N ASN A 224 -11.18 8.60 -6.20
CA ASN A 224 -11.63 8.39 -7.58
C ASN A 224 -12.52 7.15 -7.68
N PHE A 225 -12.14 6.06 -7.02
CA PHE A 225 -12.94 4.84 -6.97
C PHE A 225 -14.31 5.12 -6.35
N ARG A 226 -14.35 5.71 -5.15
CA ARG A 226 -15.60 6.05 -4.47
C ARG A 226 -16.47 7.00 -5.30
N TYR A 227 -15.88 7.98 -5.95
CA TYR A 227 -16.60 8.91 -6.81
C TYR A 227 -17.31 8.19 -7.96
N ILE A 228 -16.63 7.30 -8.66
CA ILE A 228 -17.23 6.52 -9.75
C ILE A 228 -18.36 5.63 -9.23
N MET A 229 -18.15 4.94 -8.11
CA MET A 229 -19.17 4.10 -7.47
C MET A 229 -20.39 4.91 -7.07
N GLU A 230 -20.21 6.06 -6.43
CA GLU A 230 -21.28 6.97 -6.00
C GLU A 230 -22.12 7.47 -7.19
N TYR A 231 -21.45 7.93 -8.26
CA TYR A 231 -22.18 8.41 -9.44
C TYR A 231 -22.80 7.28 -10.27
N SER A 232 -22.20 6.09 -10.29
CA SER A 232 -22.81 4.89 -10.86
C SER A 232 -24.12 4.52 -10.12
N MET A 233 -24.09 4.58 -8.78
CA MET A 233 -25.28 4.40 -7.95
C MET A 233 -26.39 5.42 -8.30
N TYR A 234 -26.03 6.72 -8.40
CA TYR A 234 -27.01 7.75 -8.79
C TYR A 234 -27.65 7.46 -10.15
N LYS A 235 -26.84 7.00 -11.12
CA LYS A 235 -27.34 6.62 -12.44
C LYS A 235 -28.22 5.36 -12.39
N THR A 236 -27.91 4.42 -11.51
CA THR A 236 -28.72 3.21 -11.33
C THR A 236 -30.10 3.56 -10.74
N PHE A 237 -30.16 4.41 -9.72
CA PHE A 237 -31.41 4.94 -9.21
C PHE A 237 -32.17 5.78 -10.25
N ALA A 238 -31.45 6.59 -11.03
CA ALA A 238 -32.08 7.34 -12.11
C ALA A 238 -32.69 6.44 -13.18
N GLY A 239 -32.02 5.34 -13.53
CA GLY A 239 -32.54 4.31 -14.42
C GLY A 239 -33.76 3.61 -13.84
N LYS A 240 -33.72 3.17 -12.58
CA LYS A 240 -34.84 2.54 -11.88
C LYS A 240 -36.12 3.40 -11.92
N TYR A 241 -35.98 4.68 -11.61
CA TYR A 241 -37.12 5.62 -11.50
C TYR A 241 -37.38 6.40 -12.79
N ARG A 242 -36.78 6.04 -13.91
CA ARG A 242 -36.87 6.75 -15.20
C ARG A 242 -36.77 8.28 -15.02
N SER A 243 -35.75 8.69 -14.26
CA SER A 243 -35.59 10.07 -13.80
C SER A 243 -34.16 10.58 -14.06
N THR A 244 -33.89 11.83 -13.74
CA THR A 244 -32.54 12.40 -13.83
C THR A 244 -31.78 12.27 -12.51
N VAL A 245 -30.44 12.18 -12.58
CA VAL A 245 -29.56 12.15 -11.40
C VAL A 245 -29.83 13.36 -10.48
N ARG A 246 -30.17 14.54 -11.06
CA ARG A 246 -30.49 15.75 -10.29
C ARG A 246 -31.74 15.55 -9.43
N LYS A 247 -32.81 14.97 -10.00
CA LYS A 247 -34.07 14.69 -9.26
C LYS A 247 -33.85 13.61 -8.19
N ILE A 248 -33.09 12.56 -8.50
CA ILE A 248 -32.71 11.51 -7.54
C ILE A 248 -31.93 12.09 -6.36
N ASN A 249 -30.92 12.92 -6.63
CA ASN A 249 -30.17 13.57 -5.56
C ASN A 249 -31.04 14.48 -4.70
N LYS A 250 -32.01 15.21 -5.29
CA LYS A 250 -32.97 16.04 -4.52
C LYS A 250 -33.83 15.18 -3.59
N LYS A 251 -34.26 13.99 -4.04
CA LYS A 251 -35.11 13.07 -3.25
C LYS A 251 -34.37 12.36 -2.13
N TYR A 252 -33.17 11.84 -2.40
CA TYR A 252 -32.46 10.93 -1.49
C TYR A 252 -31.33 11.59 -0.70
N ARG A 253 -30.91 12.82 -1.01
CA ARG A 253 -29.80 13.47 -0.33
C ARG A 253 -30.26 14.18 0.94
N CYS A 254 -29.87 13.61 2.08
CA CYS A 254 -30.06 14.20 3.40
C CYS A 254 -28.68 14.52 4.00
N ASN A 255 -28.49 15.72 4.54
CA ASN A 255 -27.23 16.16 5.17
C ASN A 255 -25.97 15.87 4.31
N LYS A 256 -26.05 16.19 3.00
CA LYS A 256 -24.99 15.94 2.02
C LYS A 256 -24.63 14.45 1.77
N LEU A 257 -25.42 13.51 2.33
CA LEU A 257 -25.27 12.07 2.13
C LEU A 257 -26.46 11.52 1.37
N PHE A 258 -26.21 10.58 0.47
CA PHE A 258 -27.28 9.81 -0.14
C PHE A 258 -27.84 8.83 0.89
N THR A 259 -29.13 8.92 1.17
CA THR A 259 -29.79 8.21 2.28
C THR A 259 -31.06 7.56 1.79
N VAL A 260 -31.20 6.26 2.05
CA VAL A 260 -32.43 5.50 1.84
C VAL A 260 -33.09 5.30 3.19
N LYS A 261 -34.41 5.59 3.24
CA LYS A 261 -35.26 5.35 4.37
C LYS A 261 -35.92 3.97 4.19
N TYR A 262 -35.91 3.14 5.22
CA TYR A 262 -36.55 1.83 5.21
C TYR A 262 -37.18 1.53 6.57
N GLU A 263 -38.11 0.63 6.60
CA GLU A 263 -38.80 0.19 7.82
C GLU A 263 -38.32 -1.21 8.20
N GLN A 264 -38.03 -1.41 9.46
CA GLN A 264 -37.66 -2.72 10.00
C GLN A 264 -38.37 -2.90 11.36
N LYS A 265 -39.21 -3.90 11.48
CA LYS A 265 -39.99 -4.21 12.71
C LYS A 265 -40.76 -3.00 13.23
N GLY A 266 -41.44 -2.26 12.34
CA GLY A 266 -42.20 -1.05 12.70
C GLY A 266 -41.36 0.19 13.01
N VAL A 267 -40.04 0.08 12.95
CA VAL A 267 -39.10 1.21 13.21
C VAL A 267 -38.54 1.72 11.90
N ILE A 268 -38.60 3.03 11.70
CA ILE A 268 -38.02 3.71 10.55
C ILE A 268 -36.50 3.82 10.77
N LYS A 269 -35.73 3.30 9.83
CA LYS A 269 -34.28 3.35 9.82
C LYS A 269 -33.74 4.04 8.56
N PHE A 270 -32.52 4.52 8.64
CA PHE A 270 -31.83 5.24 7.57
C PHE A 270 -30.53 4.54 7.23
N ARG A 271 -30.31 4.33 5.94
CA ARG A 271 -29.05 3.79 5.42
C ARG A 271 -28.41 4.81 4.52
N THR A 272 -27.13 5.10 4.74
CA THR A 272 -26.39 6.11 3.97
C THR A 272 -25.32 5.48 3.09
N PHE A 273 -25.02 6.12 1.96
CA PHE A 273 -23.87 5.73 1.16
C PHE A 273 -22.55 6.04 1.91
N TYR A 274 -21.61 5.12 1.78
CA TYR A 274 -20.31 5.17 2.44
C TYR A 274 -19.55 6.47 2.14
N LYS A 275 -19.25 7.20 3.19
CA LYS A 275 -18.43 8.41 3.12
C LYS A 275 -17.43 8.40 4.24
N THR A 276 -16.14 8.30 3.86
CA THR A 276 -15.04 8.43 4.79
C THR A 276 -13.93 9.28 4.19
N SER A 277 -13.07 9.81 5.04
CA SER A 277 -11.83 10.44 4.61
C SER A 277 -10.77 9.35 4.42
N PHE A 278 -10.14 9.31 3.24
CA PHE A 278 -9.08 8.34 2.98
C PHE A 278 -7.75 8.83 3.56
N LYS A 279 -7.62 8.72 4.88
CA LYS A 279 -6.34 8.86 5.57
C LYS A 279 -5.69 7.48 5.64
N ARG A 280 -4.38 7.43 5.34
CA ARG A 280 -3.63 6.20 5.45
C ARG A 280 -3.74 5.63 6.87
N ARG A 281 -4.15 4.37 6.97
CA ARG A 281 -4.12 3.65 8.24
C ARG A 281 -2.66 3.24 8.50
N THR A 282 -2.04 3.77 9.54
CA THR A 282 -0.64 3.51 9.90
C THR A 282 -0.47 2.48 10.99
N THR A 283 -1.50 2.30 11.82
CA THR A 283 -1.54 1.22 12.81
C THR A 283 -1.85 -0.07 12.07
N ALA A 284 -0.89 -0.99 12.06
CA ALA A 284 -1.19 -2.39 11.83
C ALA A 284 -2.33 -2.79 12.79
N PHE A 285 -3.18 -3.70 12.36
CA PHE A 285 -4.06 -4.39 13.29
C PHE A 285 -3.24 -4.76 14.54
N ASN A 286 -3.85 -4.61 15.72
CA ASN A 286 -3.25 -4.99 16.99
C ASN A 286 -2.41 -6.26 16.81
N GLY A 287 -1.22 -6.32 17.41
CA GLY A 287 -0.26 -7.43 17.26
C GLY A 287 -0.77 -8.83 17.64
N SER A 288 -2.06 -8.96 17.94
CA SER A 288 -2.79 -10.23 18.02
C SER A 288 -3.01 -10.93 16.68
N CYS A 289 -2.65 -10.30 15.54
CA CYS A 289 -2.73 -10.95 14.23
C CYS A 289 -1.56 -11.90 13.96
N ASP A 290 -0.48 -11.81 14.73
CA ASP A 290 0.67 -12.72 14.70
C ASP A 290 0.58 -13.80 15.80
N ILE A 291 -0.60 -14.05 16.31
CA ILE A 291 -0.85 -15.24 17.15
C ILE A 291 -0.52 -16.44 16.25
N GLU A 292 0.42 -17.24 16.68
CA GLU A 292 0.70 -18.52 16.04
C GLU A 292 -0.63 -19.25 15.78
N PRO A 293 -0.83 -19.76 14.55
CA PRO A 293 -2.07 -20.47 14.29
C PRO A 293 -2.24 -21.51 15.38
N TYR A 294 -3.35 -21.41 16.09
CA TYR A 294 -3.73 -22.42 17.08
C TYR A 294 -3.49 -23.79 16.49
N SER A 295 -2.95 -24.72 17.27
CA SER A 295 -2.81 -26.09 16.80
C SER A 295 -4.18 -26.54 16.27
N ILE A 296 -4.19 -27.31 15.20
CA ILE A 296 -5.43 -27.81 14.58
C ILE A 296 -6.36 -28.47 15.62
N ALA A 297 -5.80 -28.95 16.74
CA ALA A 297 -6.52 -29.47 17.88
C ALA A 297 -7.37 -28.41 18.61
N ASP A 298 -6.98 -27.12 18.57
CA ASP A 298 -7.69 -26.04 19.27
C ASP A 298 -8.79 -25.39 18.42
N VAL A 299 -8.80 -25.64 17.10
CA VAL A 299 -9.72 -25.00 16.14
C VAL A 299 -11.00 -25.81 15.92
N SER A 300 -10.98 -27.13 16.10
CA SER A 300 -12.15 -27.96 15.87
C SER A 300 -12.89 -28.27 17.17
N ARG A 301 -13.75 -27.36 17.60
CA ARG A 301 -14.74 -27.66 18.67
C ARG A 301 -15.82 -28.65 18.22
N THR A 302 -15.96 -28.87 16.91
CA THR A 302 -16.90 -29.85 16.35
C THR A 302 -16.27 -30.53 15.16
N ASN A 303 -16.33 -31.88 15.17
CA ASN A 303 -15.94 -32.70 14.03
C ASN A 303 -16.82 -32.43 12.82
N LEU A 304 -16.29 -32.57 11.60
CA LEU A 304 -17.08 -32.44 10.36
C LEU A 304 -18.35 -33.31 10.39
N THR A 305 -18.23 -34.51 10.98
CA THR A 305 -19.36 -35.42 11.22
C THR A 305 -20.41 -34.86 12.16
N ASP A 306 -20.03 -34.07 13.17
CA ASP A 306 -20.96 -33.47 14.11
C ASP A 306 -21.68 -32.26 13.46
N ARG A 307 -20.98 -31.51 12.58
CA ARG A 307 -21.58 -30.47 11.77
C ARG A 307 -22.59 -31.01 10.77
N LEU A 308 -22.29 -32.13 10.13
CA LEU A 308 -23.20 -32.79 9.19
C LEU A 308 -24.44 -33.38 9.87
N LYS A 309 -24.32 -33.82 11.14
CA LYS A 309 -25.42 -34.30 11.92
C LYS A 309 -26.28 -33.23 12.56
N ALA A 310 -25.78 -32.01 12.68
CA ALA A 310 -26.48 -30.91 13.35
C ALA A 310 -27.64 -30.33 12.53
N GLU A 311 -27.75 -30.63 11.22
CA GLU A 311 -28.79 -30.18 10.30
C GLU A 311 -29.08 -28.65 10.35
N LYS A 312 -28.21 -27.87 10.94
CA LYS A 312 -28.29 -26.41 11.07
C LYS A 312 -27.00 -25.76 10.59
N CYS A 313 -27.13 -24.77 9.72
CA CYS A 313 -26.05 -23.84 9.43
C CYS A 313 -25.88 -22.88 10.62
N GLU A 314 -24.80 -22.96 11.37
CA GLU A 314 -24.37 -21.94 12.31
C GLU A 314 -23.55 -20.85 11.60
#